data_d9876d647d746a059a731bd3a360aaf9
#
_entry.id   d9876d647d746a059a731bd3a360aaf9
#
_cell.length_a   1.000
_cell.length_b   1.000
_cell.length_c   1.000
_cell.angle_alpha   90.00
_cell.angle_beta   90.00
_cell.angle_gamma   90.00
#
_symmetry.space_group_name_H-M   'P 1'
#
loop_
_entity.id
_entity.type
_entity.pdbx_description
1 polymer ?
#
loop_
_entity_poly.entity_id
_entity_poly.type
_entity_poly.pdbx_seq_one_letter_code
_entity_poly.pdbx_strand_id
1 'polypeptide(L)'
;MTVIDGGKSIPAEKIIKLVSTTGMIAKPWNAEDASADQAAHLKTQKRFTAMSGGFWAAGFIYHIVETGFGGAIGLFSGHGESAMPMAEIGLFAVAILFGVWLVAPKAWSSARRLSPDMNLLMVVAVAGAIGLGEFFEAATVAFFFALSLTLESWSVGRARNAVSALLDLAPPTARVIRADGSEADVPAAEVAIGDHFVVRGGDRIPLDGEVTEGRGDVDQAPITGESALVAKETGDEVYAGTINGDGTMTVKATKSASDTVLSKIIRMVGDAHSRRAEVEQWVTKFARIYTPIVMMLAVLIAVAPPLLFAGAWNYWFYSALVLLVIACPCALVISTPVSIVASLAASARNGVLIKGGAYVEAP
;
A
#
# COMPACT_ATOMS: atom_id res chain seq x y z
N MET A 1 -12.95 17.67 -2.07
CA MET A 1 -11.59 18.11 -1.69
C MET A 1 -11.34 19.45 -2.35
N THR A 2 -11.29 20.50 -1.57
CA THR A 2 -11.02 21.85 -2.08
C THR A 2 -9.58 22.17 -1.70
N VAL A 3 -8.70 22.28 -2.69
CA VAL A 3 -7.33 22.74 -2.46
C VAL A 3 -7.37 24.26 -2.49
N ILE A 4 -6.94 24.90 -1.43
CA ILE A 4 -6.91 26.35 -1.30
C ILE A 4 -5.46 26.79 -1.55
N ASP A 5 -5.22 27.49 -2.65
CA ASP A 5 -3.98 28.21 -2.89
C ASP A 5 -4.27 29.72 -2.88
N GLY A 6 -3.67 30.43 -1.93
CA GLY A 6 -3.81 31.89 -1.82
C GLY A 6 -5.25 32.42 -1.72
N GLY A 7 -6.19 31.65 -1.14
CA GLY A 7 -7.58 32.07 -0.96
C GLY A 7 -8.53 31.81 -2.14
N LYS A 8 -8.08 31.17 -3.23
CA LYS A 8 -8.94 30.76 -4.35
C LYS A 8 -9.17 29.25 -4.33
N SER A 9 -10.43 28.80 -4.38
CA SER A 9 -10.78 27.40 -4.54
C SER A 9 -10.48 26.93 -5.95
N ILE A 10 -9.64 25.91 -6.11
CA ILE A 10 -9.36 25.31 -7.41
C ILE A 10 -10.36 24.14 -7.61
N PRO A 11 -11.13 24.11 -8.70
CA PRO A 11 -12.06 23.01 -8.97
C PRO A 11 -11.29 21.69 -9.16
N ALA A 12 -11.85 20.60 -8.61
CA ALA A 12 -11.23 19.27 -8.64
C ALA A 12 -10.86 18.81 -10.06
N GLU A 13 -11.67 19.12 -11.06
CA GLU A 13 -11.41 18.82 -12.48
C GLU A 13 -10.11 19.41 -13.00
N LYS A 14 -9.78 20.63 -12.57
CA LYS A 14 -8.55 21.31 -12.98
C LYS A 14 -7.32 20.64 -12.37
N ILE A 15 -7.44 20.16 -11.13
CA ILE A 15 -6.39 19.37 -10.45
C ILE A 15 -6.19 18.02 -11.14
N ILE A 16 -7.29 17.31 -11.44
CA ILE A 16 -7.26 16.03 -12.15
C ILE A 16 -6.58 16.18 -13.52
N LYS A 17 -6.93 17.23 -14.26
CA LYS A 17 -6.32 17.51 -15.57
C LYS A 17 -4.84 17.86 -15.47
N LEU A 18 -4.43 18.60 -14.44
CA LEU A 18 -3.03 18.95 -14.20
C LEU A 18 -2.20 17.70 -13.81
N VAL A 19 -2.76 16.82 -12.97
CA VAL A 19 -2.11 15.57 -12.57
C VAL A 19 -2.02 14.59 -13.74
N SER A 20 -3.02 14.55 -14.63
CA SER A 20 -2.97 13.66 -15.81
C SER A 20 -1.85 14.03 -16.78
N THR A 21 -1.44 15.31 -16.85
CA THR A 21 -0.28 15.73 -17.68
C THR A 21 1.06 15.19 -17.17
N THR A 22 1.11 14.74 -15.90
CA THR A 22 2.31 14.11 -15.33
C THR A 22 2.34 12.59 -15.52
N GLY A 23 1.36 12.02 -16.24
CA GLY A 23 1.23 10.57 -16.45
C GLY A 23 0.65 9.80 -15.24
N MET A 24 0.16 10.51 -14.24
CA MET A 24 -0.54 9.94 -13.10
C MET A 24 -2.05 10.09 -13.24
N ILE A 25 -2.81 9.10 -12.78
CA ILE A 25 -4.28 9.13 -12.78
C ILE A 25 -4.73 9.68 -11.42
N ALA A 26 -5.34 10.86 -11.40
CA ALA A 26 -6.01 11.39 -10.22
C ALA A 26 -7.52 11.10 -10.34
N LYS A 27 -8.10 10.55 -9.28
CA LYS A 27 -9.56 10.38 -9.12
C LYS A 27 -10.01 11.09 -7.84
N PRO A 28 -11.26 11.55 -7.72
CA PRO A 28 -11.83 11.94 -6.44
C PRO A 28 -11.63 10.80 -5.44
N TRP A 29 -11.19 11.11 -4.22
CA TRP A 29 -10.94 10.08 -3.24
C TRP A 29 -12.26 9.55 -2.67
N ASN A 30 -12.54 8.28 -2.93
CA ASN A 30 -13.60 7.51 -2.28
C ASN A 30 -12.92 6.30 -1.61
N ALA A 31 -13.19 6.07 -0.33
CA ALA A 31 -12.53 5.03 0.44
C ALA A 31 -12.82 3.62 -0.11
N GLU A 32 -14.04 3.37 -0.55
CA GLU A 32 -14.45 2.09 -1.14
C GLU A 32 -13.74 1.83 -2.48
N ASP A 33 -13.73 2.83 -3.39
CA ASP A 33 -13.05 2.72 -4.68
C ASP A 33 -11.54 2.54 -4.52
N ALA A 34 -10.93 3.24 -3.54
CA ALA A 34 -9.51 3.12 -3.25
C ALA A 34 -9.13 1.73 -2.75
N SER A 35 -9.95 1.11 -1.92
CA SER A 35 -9.75 -0.27 -1.43
C SER A 35 -9.92 -1.30 -2.54
N ALA A 36 -10.92 -1.14 -3.40
CA ALA A 36 -11.18 -2.01 -4.55
C ALA A 36 -10.05 -1.91 -5.59
N ASP A 37 -9.60 -0.71 -5.95
CA ASP A 37 -8.47 -0.48 -6.87
C ASP A 37 -7.17 -1.11 -6.31
N GLN A 38 -6.92 -1.01 -5.01
CA GLN A 38 -5.75 -1.60 -4.37
C GLN A 38 -5.81 -3.14 -4.36
N ALA A 39 -6.98 -3.73 -4.09
CA ALA A 39 -7.19 -5.17 -4.14
C ALA A 39 -7.02 -5.72 -5.58
N ALA A 40 -7.55 -5.01 -6.58
CA ALA A 40 -7.39 -5.36 -7.99
C ALA A 40 -5.91 -5.28 -8.42
N HIS A 41 -5.19 -4.24 -8.00
CA HIS A 41 -3.76 -4.08 -8.28
C HIS A 41 -2.94 -5.22 -7.65
N LEU A 42 -3.20 -5.56 -6.38
CA LEU A 42 -2.54 -6.67 -5.70
C LEU A 42 -2.83 -8.02 -6.38
N LYS A 43 -4.07 -8.24 -6.81
CA LYS A 43 -4.44 -9.46 -7.56
C LYS A 43 -3.67 -9.56 -8.88
N THR A 44 -3.51 -8.46 -9.59
CA THR A 44 -2.73 -8.40 -10.82
C THR A 44 -1.24 -8.66 -10.52
N GLN A 45 -0.66 -8.01 -9.51
CA GLN A 45 0.73 -8.28 -9.10
C GLN A 45 0.95 -9.75 -8.78
N LYS A 46 0.09 -10.37 -7.95
CA LYS A 46 0.19 -11.80 -7.60
C LYS A 46 0.17 -12.70 -8.84
N ARG A 47 -0.68 -12.41 -9.82
CA ARG A 47 -0.77 -13.20 -11.06
C ARG A 47 0.53 -13.08 -11.88
N PHE A 48 1.03 -11.88 -12.10
CA PHE A 48 2.25 -11.65 -12.88
C PHE A 48 3.48 -12.24 -12.16
N THR A 49 3.60 -12.08 -10.85
CA THR A 49 4.67 -12.71 -10.06
C THR A 49 4.61 -14.23 -10.11
N ALA A 50 3.42 -14.83 -10.01
CA ALA A 50 3.24 -16.27 -10.11
C ALA A 50 3.59 -16.80 -11.50
N MET A 51 3.24 -16.07 -12.57
CA MET A 51 3.62 -16.42 -13.95
C MET A 51 5.13 -16.29 -14.13
N SER A 52 5.76 -15.20 -13.69
CA SER A 52 7.21 -15.04 -13.73
C SER A 52 7.93 -16.16 -13.00
N GLY A 53 7.51 -16.48 -11.76
CA GLY A 53 8.09 -17.58 -10.98
C GLY A 53 7.84 -18.97 -11.58
N GLY A 54 6.67 -19.19 -12.17
CA GLY A 54 6.35 -20.45 -12.86
C GLY A 54 7.26 -20.69 -14.07
N PHE A 55 7.45 -19.68 -14.91
CA PHE A 55 8.35 -19.77 -16.07
C PHE A 55 9.82 -19.84 -15.66
N TRP A 56 10.23 -19.10 -14.63
CA TRP A 56 11.58 -19.20 -14.06
C TRP A 56 11.85 -20.62 -13.53
N ALA A 57 10.93 -21.19 -12.76
CA ALA A 57 11.06 -22.54 -12.24
C ALA A 57 11.05 -23.60 -13.36
N ALA A 58 10.21 -23.41 -14.38
CA ALA A 58 10.17 -24.32 -15.55
C ALA A 58 11.51 -24.27 -16.31
N GLY A 59 12.08 -23.09 -16.54
CA GLY A 59 13.40 -22.93 -17.16
C GLY A 59 14.50 -23.60 -16.32
N PHE A 60 14.47 -23.41 -15.01
CA PHE A 60 15.44 -24.01 -14.09
C PHE A 60 15.32 -25.54 -14.04
N ILE A 61 14.10 -26.09 -14.01
CA ILE A 61 13.88 -27.55 -14.07
C ILE A 61 14.34 -28.13 -15.42
N TYR A 62 14.04 -27.42 -16.52
CA TYR A 62 14.50 -27.80 -17.85
C TYR A 62 16.03 -27.89 -17.91
N HIS A 63 16.72 -26.89 -17.37
CA HIS A 63 18.18 -26.88 -17.27
C HIS A 63 18.73 -28.06 -16.46
N ILE A 64 18.12 -28.38 -15.30
CA ILE A 64 18.52 -29.54 -14.49
C ILE A 64 18.36 -30.88 -15.28
N VAL A 65 17.28 -31.01 -16.05
CA VAL A 65 17.01 -32.22 -16.84
C VAL A 65 18.04 -32.42 -17.94
N GLU A 66 18.46 -31.32 -18.60
CA GLU A 66 19.43 -31.37 -19.71
C GLU A 66 20.88 -31.54 -19.22
N THR A 67 21.27 -30.81 -18.15
CA THR A 67 22.68 -30.72 -17.72
C THR A 67 22.98 -31.53 -16.46
N GLY A 68 21.93 -32.05 -15.80
CA GLY A 68 22.04 -32.68 -14.50
C GLY A 68 22.26 -31.69 -13.35
N PHE A 69 22.26 -32.21 -12.12
CA PHE A 69 22.38 -31.38 -10.91
C PHE A 69 23.71 -30.60 -10.81
N GLY A 70 24.79 -31.14 -11.41
CA GLY A 70 26.08 -30.45 -11.50
C GLY A 70 26.05 -29.22 -12.39
N GLY A 71 25.31 -29.25 -13.51
CA GLY A 71 25.13 -28.13 -14.39
C GLY A 71 24.31 -27.00 -13.73
N ALA A 72 23.31 -27.35 -12.91
CA ALA A 72 22.53 -26.36 -12.17
C ALA A 72 23.38 -25.56 -11.18
N ILE A 73 24.39 -26.16 -10.56
CA ILE A 73 25.36 -25.45 -9.72
C ILE A 73 26.21 -24.49 -10.58
N GLY A 74 26.54 -24.87 -11.83
CA GLY A 74 27.26 -24.04 -12.80
C GLY A 74 26.53 -22.74 -13.13
N LEU A 75 25.19 -22.74 -13.23
CA LEU A 75 24.38 -21.54 -13.43
C LEU A 75 24.60 -20.50 -12.33
N PHE A 76 24.71 -20.91 -11.08
CA PHE A 76 24.93 -20.02 -9.93
C PHE A 76 26.39 -19.53 -9.83
N SER A 77 27.34 -20.22 -10.45
CA SER A 77 28.75 -19.83 -10.44
C SER A 77 29.17 -18.90 -11.59
N GLY A 78 28.25 -18.60 -12.52
CA GLY A 78 28.52 -17.70 -13.65
C GLY A 78 29.54 -18.28 -14.66
N HIS A 79 29.80 -19.60 -14.64
CA HIS A 79 30.79 -20.26 -15.50
C HIS A 79 30.15 -21.30 -16.42
N GLY A 80 28.90 -21.09 -16.83
CA GLY A 80 28.23 -21.98 -17.78
C GLY A 80 28.78 -21.76 -19.21
N GLU A 81 29.81 -22.49 -19.60
CA GLU A 81 30.35 -22.50 -20.98
C GLU A 81 29.42 -23.13 -22.03
N SER A 82 28.28 -23.67 -21.63
CA SER A 82 27.33 -24.31 -22.55
C SER A 82 26.34 -23.30 -23.09
N ALA A 83 26.26 -23.17 -24.41
CA ALA A 83 25.21 -22.38 -25.06
C ALA A 83 23.84 -22.86 -24.60
N MET A 84 23.07 -21.97 -23.93
CA MET A 84 21.73 -22.31 -23.47
C MET A 84 20.81 -22.71 -24.62
N PRO A 85 20.04 -23.81 -24.53
CA PRO A 85 19.04 -24.17 -25.53
C PRO A 85 18.05 -23.04 -25.77
N MET A 86 17.62 -22.83 -27.01
CA MET A 86 16.66 -21.77 -27.36
C MET A 86 15.35 -21.88 -26.58
N ALA A 87 14.93 -23.09 -26.21
CA ALA A 87 13.74 -23.32 -25.39
C ALA A 87 13.91 -22.76 -23.97
N GLU A 88 15.09 -22.92 -23.37
CA GLU A 88 15.41 -22.41 -22.04
C GLU A 88 15.46 -20.88 -22.04
N ILE A 89 16.14 -20.28 -23.04
CA ILE A 89 16.15 -18.84 -23.25
C ILE A 89 14.71 -18.28 -23.36
N GLY A 90 13.85 -19.00 -24.10
CA GLY A 90 12.44 -18.65 -24.25
C GLY A 90 11.69 -18.63 -22.92
N LEU A 91 11.91 -19.62 -22.05
CA LEU A 91 11.28 -19.70 -20.72
C LEU A 91 11.74 -18.53 -19.82
N PHE A 92 13.04 -18.25 -19.77
CA PHE A 92 13.56 -17.15 -19.00
C PHE A 92 13.13 -15.78 -19.55
N ALA A 93 13.09 -15.62 -20.87
CA ALA A 93 12.59 -14.36 -21.48
C ALA A 93 11.13 -14.09 -21.12
N VAL A 94 10.27 -15.12 -21.10
CA VAL A 94 8.88 -14.98 -20.64
C VAL A 94 8.82 -14.65 -19.15
N ALA A 95 9.65 -15.29 -18.31
CA ALA A 95 9.75 -14.98 -16.89
C ALA A 95 10.12 -13.51 -16.65
N ILE A 96 11.13 -12.99 -17.40
CA ILE A 96 11.56 -11.59 -17.35
C ILE A 96 10.42 -10.67 -17.76
N LEU A 97 9.73 -10.98 -18.86
CA LEU A 97 8.63 -10.16 -19.35
C LEU A 97 7.57 -9.94 -18.28
N PHE A 98 7.13 -11.01 -17.61
CA PHE A 98 6.13 -10.91 -16.54
C PHE A 98 6.69 -10.26 -15.28
N GLY A 99 7.95 -10.49 -14.92
CA GLY A 99 8.58 -9.87 -13.74
C GLY A 99 8.76 -8.36 -13.89
N VAL A 100 9.16 -7.91 -15.09
CA VAL A 100 9.44 -6.49 -15.37
C VAL A 100 8.18 -5.70 -15.72
N TRP A 101 7.12 -6.35 -16.22
CA TRP A 101 5.92 -5.67 -16.74
C TRP A 101 5.34 -4.58 -15.83
N LEU A 102 5.22 -4.86 -14.54
CA LEU A 102 4.66 -3.92 -13.56
C LEU A 102 5.64 -2.82 -13.13
N VAL A 103 6.93 -3.04 -13.35
CA VAL A 103 8.02 -2.15 -12.91
C VAL A 103 8.45 -1.22 -14.03
N ALA A 104 8.42 -1.68 -15.28
CA ALA A 104 8.86 -0.93 -16.45
C ALA A 104 8.24 0.48 -16.60
N PRO A 105 6.93 0.71 -16.38
CA PRO A 105 6.35 2.05 -16.48
C PRO A 105 6.90 3.00 -15.40
N LYS A 106 7.15 2.49 -14.18
CA LYS A 106 7.72 3.27 -13.08
C LYS A 106 9.18 3.64 -13.38
N ALA A 107 9.98 2.66 -13.80
CA ALA A 107 11.36 2.86 -14.19
C ALA A 107 11.49 3.87 -15.34
N TRP A 108 10.61 3.78 -16.34
CA TRP A 108 10.57 4.72 -17.45
C TRP A 108 10.26 6.15 -17.01
N SER A 109 9.31 6.32 -16.07
CA SER A 109 8.98 7.64 -15.53
C SER A 109 10.15 8.23 -14.72
N SER A 110 10.88 7.40 -13.97
CA SER A 110 12.05 7.80 -13.18
C SER A 110 13.23 8.17 -14.09
N ALA A 111 13.45 7.42 -15.17
CA ALA A 111 14.46 7.73 -16.18
C ALA A 111 14.20 9.10 -16.84
N ARG A 112 12.93 9.36 -17.24
CA ARG A 112 12.57 10.65 -17.87
C ARG A 112 12.72 11.85 -16.93
N ARG A 113 12.55 11.66 -15.64
CA ARG A 113 12.68 12.72 -14.62
C ARG A 113 14.10 12.90 -14.11
N LEU A 114 15.05 12.10 -14.62
CA LEU A 114 16.45 12.08 -14.14
C LEU A 114 16.55 11.91 -12.62
N SER A 115 15.59 11.20 -12.04
CA SER A 115 15.57 10.85 -10.63
C SER A 115 15.61 9.33 -10.45
N PRO A 116 16.82 8.74 -10.54
CA PRO A 116 16.98 7.30 -10.46
C PRO A 116 16.46 6.75 -9.14
N ASP A 117 15.62 5.74 -9.25
CA ASP A 117 15.04 4.99 -8.15
C ASP A 117 15.39 3.50 -8.24
N MET A 118 14.97 2.71 -7.25
CA MET A 118 15.22 1.26 -7.22
C MET A 118 14.61 0.52 -8.44
N ASN A 119 13.51 1.03 -9.00
CA ASN A 119 12.88 0.41 -10.16
C ASN A 119 13.74 0.57 -11.42
N LEU A 120 14.34 1.76 -11.59
CA LEU A 120 15.26 2.03 -12.69
C LEU A 120 16.53 1.19 -12.57
N LEU A 121 17.12 1.10 -11.35
CA LEU A 121 18.29 0.26 -11.11
C LEU A 121 18.06 -1.18 -11.53
N MET A 122 16.93 -1.75 -11.13
CA MET A 122 16.56 -3.13 -11.45
C MET A 122 16.37 -3.33 -12.95
N VAL A 123 15.64 -2.44 -13.63
CA VAL A 123 15.42 -2.55 -15.09
C VAL A 123 16.72 -2.42 -15.86
N VAL A 124 17.64 -1.54 -15.44
CA VAL A 124 18.98 -1.40 -16.04
C VAL A 124 19.80 -2.69 -15.82
N ALA A 125 19.76 -3.26 -14.61
CA ALA A 125 20.49 -4.49 -14.31
C ALA A 125 19.97 -5.68 -15.15
N VAL A 126 18.64 -5.85 -15.24
CA VAL A 126 18.01 -6.89 -16.06
C VAL A 126 18.33 -6.69 -17.56
N ALA A 127 18.22 -5.47 -18.07
CA ALA A 127 18.54 -5.17 -19.46
C ALA A 127 20.03 -5.42 -19.79
N GLY A 128 20.92 -5.06 -18.86
CA GLY A 128 22.35 -5.32 -18.98
C GLY A 128 22.68 -6.82 -18.97
N ALA A 129 22.06 -7.59 -18.08
CA ALA A 129 22.24 -9.05 -18.01
C ALA A 129 21.76 -9.73 -19.31
N ILE A 130 20.62 -9.30 -19.86
CA ILE A 130 20.15 -9.76 -21.19
C ILE A 130 21.18 -9.43 -22.27
N GLY A 131 21.76 -8.22 -22.23
CA GLY A 131 22.79 -7.79 -23.19
C GLY A 131 24.08 -8.62 -23.13
N LEU A 132 24.41 -9.18 -21.98
CA LEU A 132 25.53 -10.12 -21.79
C LEU A 132 25.17 -11.57 -22.15
N GLY A 133 23.89 -11.89 -22.36
CA GLY A 133 23.41 -13.25 -22.58
C GLY A 133 23.06 -14.03 -21.29
N GLU A 134 23.14 -13.38 -20.13
CA GLU A 134 22.89 -13.96 -18.81
C GLU A 134 21.38 -13.96 -18.50
N PHE A 135 20.64 -14.81 -19.23
CA PHE A 135 19.16 -14.86 -19.13
C PHE A 135 18.67 -15.44 -17.81
N PHE A 136 19.40 -16.37 -17.20
CA PHE A 136 19.06 -16.94 -15.91
C PHE A 136 19.13 -15.90 -14.80
N GLU A 137 20.22 -15.14 -14.72
CA GLU A 137 20.42 -14.05 -13.77
C GLU A 137 19.36 -12.96 -13.96
N ALA A 138 19.13 -12.57 -15.20
CA ALA A 138 18.12 -11.56 -15.54
C ALA A 138 16.71 -12.00 -15.06
N ALA A 139 16.33 -13.27 -15.32
CA ALA A 139 15.06 -13.83 -14.90
C ALA A 139 14.96 -13.97 -13.38
N THR A 140 16.06 -14.37 -12.74
CA THR A 140 16.15 -14.50 -11.27
C THR A 140 15.95 -13.15 -10.59
N VAL A 141 16.67 -12.12 -11.04
CA VAL A 141 16.52 -10.75 -10.52
C VAL A 141 15.11 -10.23 -10.75
N ALA A 142 14.55 -10.40 -11.95
CA ALA A 142 13.21 -9.94 -12.29
C ALA A 142 12.12 -10.62 -11.43
N PHE A 143 12.22 -11.94 -11.24
CA PHE A 143 11.27 -12.71 -10.41
C PHE A 143 11.35 -12.32 -8.94
N PHE A 144 12.55 -12.34 -8.32
CA PHE A 144 12.69 -12.02 -6.90
C PHE A 144 12.32 -10.57 -6.59
N PHE A 145 12.57 -9.64 -7.51
CA PHE A 145 12.12 -8.27 -7.35
C PHE A 145 10.59 -8.15 -7.41
N ALA A 146 9.94 -8.81 -8.39
CA ALA A 146 8.47 -8.86 -8.48
C ALA A 146 7.85 -9.52 -7.24
N LEU A 147 8.48 -10.58 -6.72
CA LEU A 147 8.08 -11.25 -5.49
C LEU A 147 8.18 -10.30 -4.28
N SER A 148 9.31 -9.60 -4.15
CA SER A 148 9.52 -8.61 -3.08
C SER A 148 8.45 -7.52 -3.09
N LEU A 149 8.17 -6.90 -4.25
CA LEU A 149 7.12 -5.90 -4.40
C LEU A 149 5.72 -6.44 -4.07
N THR A 150 5.46 -7.71 -4.41
CA THR A 150 4.18 -8.34 -4.11
C THR A 150 4.01 -8.61 -2.62
N LEU A 151 5.07 -9.07 -1.93
CA LEU A 151 5.09 -9.27 -0.49
C LEU A 151 4.95 -7.95 0.26
N GLU A 152 5.62 -6.89 -0.20
CA GLU A 152 5.49 -5.53 0.33
C GLU A 152 4.04 -5.05 0.24
N SER A 153 3.46 -5.09 -0.97
CA SER A 153 2.08 -4.65 -1.21
C SER A 153 1.07 -5.45 -0.37
N TRP A 154 1.31 -6.76 -0.21
CA TRP A 154 0.46 -7.63 0.62
C TRP A 154 0.58 -7.28 2.11
N SER A 155 1.80 -7.08 2.62
CA SER A 155 2.05 -6.74 4.02
C SER A 155 1.41 -5.40 4.40
N VAL A 156 1.64 -4.36 3.58
CA VAL A 156 1.04 -3.03 3.76
C VAL A 156 -0.49 -3.10 3.66
N GLY A 157 -1.03 -3.86 2.69
CA GLY A 157 -2.48 -4.05 2.54
C GLY A 157 -3.11 -4.73 3.75
N ARG A 158 -2.48 -5.78 4.29
CA ARG A 158 -2.98 -6.49 5.48
C ARG A 158 -3.01 -5.58 6.72
N ALA A 159 -1.98 -4.77 6.90
CA ALA A 159 -1.92 -3.84 8.01
C ALA A 159 -2.97 -2.71 7.88
N ARG A 160 -3.19 -2.18 6.67
CA ARG A 160 -4.25 -1.19 6.41
C ARG A 160 -5.65 -1.76 6.63
N ASN A 161 -5.93 -2.98 6.20
CA ASN A 161 -7.23 -3.61 6.41
C ASN A 161 -7.54 -3.82 7.89
N ALA A 162 -6.54 -4.01 8.75
CA ALA A 162 -6.74 -4.07 10.20
C ALA A 162 -7.20 -2.72 10.79
N VAL A 163 -6.78 -1.60 10.19
CA VAL A 163 -7.26 -0.25 10.55
C VAL A 163 -8.63 0.02 9.94
N SER A 164 -8.88 -0.41 8.70
CA SER A 164 -10.19 -0.23 8.03
C SER A 164 -11.33 -0.95 8.75
N ALA A 165 -11.07 -2.08 9.42
CA ALA A 165 -12.06 -2.77 10.22
C ALA A 165 -12.61 -1.91 11.39
N LEU A 166 -11.89 -0.85 11.79
CA LEU A 166 -12.39 0.15 12.74
C LEU A 166 -13.36 1.14 12.07
N LEU A 167 -13.37 1.23 10.73
CA LEU A 167 -14.25 2.12 9.97
C LEU A 167 -15.67 1.54 9.81
N ASP A 168 -15.82 0.22 9.90
CA ASP A 168 -17.11 -0.49 9.78
C ASP A 168 -17.91 -0.50 11.12
N LEU A 169 -17.52 0.36 12.07
CA LEU A 169 -18.18 0.42 13.37
C LEU A 169 -19.55 1.10 13.33
N ALA A 170 -19.80 2.02 12.39
CA ALA A 170 -21.12 2.65 12.24
C ALA A 170 -21.94 1.95 11.12
N PRO A 171 -23.23 1.66 11.35
CA PRO A 171 -24.09 1.10 10.31
C PRO A 171 -24.29 2.13 9.18
N PRO A 172 -24.38 1.65 7.92
CA PRO A 172 -24.55 2.54 6.77
C PRO A 172 -25.95 3.15 6.70
N THR A 173 -26.93 2.60 7.43
CA THR A 173 -28.33 3.02 7.46
C THR A 173 -28.77 3.36 8.88
N ALA A 174 -29.71 4.29 8.99
CA ALA A 174 -30.41 4.64 10.21
C ALA A 174 -31.91 4.41 10.05
N ARG A 175 -32.58 3.93 11.09
CA ARG A 175 -34.05 3.74 11.10
C ARG A 175 -34.71 5.04 11.57
N VAL A 176 -35.06 5.90 10.63
CA VAL A 176 -35.61 7.24 10.88
C VAL A 176 -37.12 7.16 11.08
N ILE A 177 -37.62 7.94 12.04
CA ILE A 177 -39.07 8.15 12.27
C ILE A 177 -39.52 9.30 11.35
N ARG A 178 -40.45 9.03 10.45
CA ARG A 178 -41.03 10.03 9.57
C ARG A 178 -42.12 10.85 10.29
N ALA A 179 -42.52 11.97 9.70
CA ALA A 179 -43.57 12.84 10.23
C ALA A 179 -44.96 12.14 10.40
N ASP A 180 -45.20 11.06 9.65
CA ASP A 180 -46.40 10.22 9.77
C ASP A 180 -46.30 9.16 10.85
N GLY A 181 -45.18 9.11 11.60
CA GLY A 181 -44.91 8.10 12.63
C GLY A 181 -44.38 6.76 12.10
N SER A 182 -44.20 6.61 10.77
CA SER A 182 -43.65 5.40 10.18
C SER A 182 -42.14 5.35 10.33
N GLU A 183 -41.57 4.15 10.51
CA GLU A 183 -40.13 3.92 10.50
C GLU A 183 -39.67 3.61 9.06
N ALA A 184 -38.52 4.16 8.65
CA ALA A 184 -37.90 3.85 7.38
C ALA A 184 -36.38 3.75 7.53
N ASP A 185 -35.77 2.74 6.90
CA ASP A 185 -34.32 2.65 6.79
C ASP A 185 -33.83 3.64 5.73
N VAL A 186 -33.04 4.62 6.16
CA VAL A 186 -32.48 5.70 5.33
C VAL A 186 -30.94 5.62 5.41
N PRO A 187 -30.19 5.87 4.33
CA PRO A 187 -28.75 6.00 4.41
C PRO A 187 -28.36 7.01 5.51
N ALA A 188 -27.43 6.64 6.40
CA ALA A 188 -27.02 7.50 7.51
C ALA A 188 -26.50 8.88 7.02
N ALA A 189 -25.96 8.93 5.80
CA ALA A 189 -25.50 10.15 5.17
C ALA A 189 -26.61 11.15 4.79
N GLU A 190 -27.85 10.66 4.67
CA GLU A 190 -29.03 11.47 4.28
C GLU A 190 -29.84 11.96 5.49
N VAL A 191 -29.51 11.47 6.70
CA VAL A 191 -30.19 11.89 7.94
C VAL A 191 -29.78 13.32 8.29
N ALA A 192 -30.78 14.19 8.44
CA ALA A 192 -30.57 15.59 8.79
C ALA A 192 -30.41 15.77 10.31
N ILE A 193 -29.69 16.82 10.71
CA ILE A 193 -29.62 17.22 12.12
C ILE A 193 -31.04 17.60 12.60
N GLY A 194 -31.46 16.95 13.70
CA GLY A 194 -32.79 17.11 14.25
C GLY A 194 -33.74 15.97 13.94
N ASP A 195 -33.44 15.11 12.96
CA ASP A 195 -34.23 13.90 12.70
C ASP A 195 -34.17 12.93 13.87
N HIS A 196 -35.25 12.18 14.07
CA HIS A 196 -35.33 11.15 15.09
C HIS A 196 -35.15 9.77 14.46
N PHE A 197 -34.32 8.94 15.11
CA PHE A 197 -34.10 7.55 14.71
C PHE A 197 -34.19 6.62 15.88
N VAL A 198 -34.62 5.38 15.60
CA VAL A 198 -34.81 4.32 16.62
C VAL A 198 -33.56 3.43 16.65
N VAL A 199 -33.11 3.12 17.88
CA VAL A 199 -32.03 2.15 18.15
C VAL A 199 -32.58 1.09 19.09
N ARG A 200 -32.67 -0.15 18.62
CA ARG A 200 -33.17 -1.29 19.38
C ARG A 200 -32.01 -2.00 20.09
N GLY A 201 -32.36 -2.86 21.07
CA GLY A 201 -31.37 -3.71 21.72
C GLY A 201 -30.59 -4.57 20.70
N GLY A 202 -29.27 -4.55 20.79
CA GLY A 202 -28.34 -5.19 19.83
C GLY A 202 -27.98 -4.35 18.63
N ASP A 203 -28.68 -3.23 18.34
CA ASP A 203 -28.38 -2.37 17.21
C ASP A 203 -27.15 -1.49 17.50
N ARG A 204 -26.38 -1.22 16.45
CA ARG A 204 -25.34 -0.19 16.49
C ARG A 204 -25.95 1.17 16.24
N ILE A 205 -25.48 2.18 16.97
CA ILE A 205 -25.94 3.56 16.86
C ILE A 205 -25.34 4.17 15.58
N PRO A 206 -26.19 4.66 14.64
CA PRO A 206 -25.71 5.13 13.33
C PRO A 206 -25.10 6.55 13.36
N LEU A 207 -25.58 7.42 14.26
CA LEU A 207 -25.22 8.84 14.32
C LEU A 207 -25.06 9.29 15.75
N ASP A 208 -24.28 10.37 15.96
CA ASP A 208 -24.25 11.04 17.25
C ASP A 208 -25.60 11.75 17.51
N GLY A 209 -26.13 11.61 18.71
CA GLY A 209 -27.42 12.18 19.05
C GLY A 209 -27.67 12.24 20.56
N GLU A 210 -28.84 12.76 20.90
CA GLU A 210 -29.38 12.85 22.26
C GLU A 210 -30.60 11.94 22.37
N VAL A 211 -30.69 11.15 23.43
CA VAL A 211 -31.83 10.29 23.69
C VAL A 211 -33.04 11.16 24.03
N THR A 212 -34.13 11.05 23.26
CA THR A 212 -35.39 11.79 23.52
C THR A 212 -36.41 10.95 24.22
N GLU A 213 -36.42 9.62 23.97
CA GLU A 213 -37.36 8.68 24.59
C GLU A 213 -36.68 7.32 24.79
N GLY A 214 -37.12 6.62 25.86
CA GLY A 214 -36.62 5.28 26.18
C GLY A 214 -35.37 5.28 27.03
N ARG A 215 -34.74 4.12 27.13
CA ARG A 215 -33.50 3.89 27.88
C ARG A 215 -32.77 2.67 27.29
N GLY A 216 -31.45 2.58 27.54
CA GLY A 216 -30.65 1.43 27.14
C GLY A 216 -29.28 1.42 27.80
N ASP A 217 -28.65 0.26 27.83
CA ASP A 217 -27.28 0.08 28.29
C ASP A 217 -26.35 0.04 27.09
N VAL A 218 -25.51 1.07 26.90
CA VAL A 218 -24.71 1.25 25.71
C VAL A 218 -23.28 0.81 25.95
N ASP A 219 -22.79 -0.12 25.11
CA ASP A 219 -21.38 -0.46 25.01
C ASP A 219 -20.64 0.63 24.23
N GLN A 220 -19.84 1.42 24.93
CA GLN A 220 -19.03 2.49 24.36
C GLN A 220 -17.58 2.07 24.10
N ALA A 221 -17.20 0.81 24.34
CA ALA A 221 -15.86 0.29 24.13
C ALA A 221 -15.27 0.60 22.74
N PRO A 222 -16.05 0.57 21.64
CA PRO A 222 -15.52 0.91 20.32
C PRO A 222 -14.97 2.34 20.21
N ILE A 223 -15.38 3.26 21.08
CA ILE A 223 -14.97 4.68 21.06
C ILE A 223 -14.09 5.04 22.24
N THR A 224 -14.47 4.60 23.45
CA THR A 224 -13.78 4.97 24.70
C THR A 224 -12.70 3.98 25.10
N GLY A 225 -12.78 2.73 24.61
CA GLY A 225 -11.92 1.63 25.04
C GLY A 225 -12.34 1.00 26.37
N GLU A 226 -13.38 1.51 27.04
CA GLU A 226 -13.90 0.98 28.31
C GLU A 226 -15.01 -0.03 28.05
N SER A 227 -14.84 -1.27 28.51
CA SER A 227 -15.79 -2.37 28.29
C SER A 227 -17.01 -2.33 29.23
N ALA A 228 -17.12 -1.33 30.09
CA ALA A 228 -18.28 -1.18 30.95
C ALA A 228 -19.50 -0.64 30.18
N LEU A 229 -20.66 -1.28 30.33
CA LEU A 229 -21.91 -0.77 29.81
C LEU A 229 -22.29 0.53 30.55
N VAL A 230 -22.71 1.54 29.80
CA VAL A 230 -23.13 2.84 30.32
C VAL A 230 -24.64 2.97 30.15
N ALA A 231 -25.36 3.08 31.23
CA ALA A 231 -26.79 3.34 31.18
C ALA A 231 -27.06 4.71 30.56
N LYS A 232 -27.99 4.77 29.60
CA LYS A 232 -28.44 5.97 28.90
C LYS A 232 -29.92 6.16 29.07
N GLU A 233 -30.30 7.38 29.47
CA GLU A 233 -31.65 7.83 29.68
C GLU A 233 -31.96 9.08 28.85
N THR A 234 -33.23 9.52 28.89
CA THR A 234 -33.64 10.74 28.17
C THR A 234 -32.80 11.96 28.58
N GLY A 235 -32.21 12.65 27.61
CA GLY A 235 -31.28 13.77 27.78
C GLY A 235 -29.80 13.39 27.68
N ASP A 236 -29.46 12.10 27.62
CA ASP A 236 -28.07 11.65 27.51
C ASP A 236 -27.58 11.64 26.05
N GLU A 237 -26.30 11.95 25.87
CA GLU A 237 -25.64 11.83 24.58
C GLU A 237 -25.25 10.37 24.27
N VAL A 238 -25.44 10.00 23.00
CA VAL A 238 -24.99 8.72 22.44
C VAL A 238 -24.13 8.96 21.18
N TYR A 239 -23.23 8.04 20.88
CA TYR A 239 -22.23 8.21 19.85
C TYR A 239 -22.34 7.14 18.77
N ALA A 240 -22.14 7.55 17.51
CA ALA A 240 -22.10 6.65 16.36
C ALA A 240 -21.06 5.53 16.53
N GLY A 241 -21.42 4.30 16.19
CA GLY A 241 -20.52 3.13 16.28
C GLY A 241 -20.57 2.40 17.63
N THR A 242 -21.21 2.96 18.68
CA THR A 242 -21.49 2.27 19.94
C THR A 242 -22.66 1.30 19.78
N ILE A 243 -22.80 0.33 20.68
CA ILE A 243 -23.81 -0.73 20.58
C ILE A 243 -24.80 -0.56 21.72
N ASN A 244 -26.10 -0.50 21.40
CA ASN A 244 -27.14 -0.58 22.41
C ASN A 244 -27.29 -2.04 22.86
N GLY A 245 -26.98 -2.34 24.09
CA GLY A 245 -27.05 -3.71 24.63
C GLY A 245 -28.49 -4.15 24.86
N ASP A 246 -29.28 -3.34 25.57
CA ASP A 246 -30.66 -3.68 25.96
C ASP A 246 -31.56 -2.44 25.83
N GLY A 247 -32.87 -2.68 25.70
CA GLY A 247 -33.87 -1.62 25.58
C GLY A 247 -33.98 -1.05 24.16
N THR A 248 -34.89 -0.06 24.04
CA THR A 248 -35.10 0.69 22.80
C THR A 248 -35.05 2.18 23.12
N MET A 249 -34.29 2.92 22.32
CA MET A 249 -34.15 4.36 22.49
C MET A 249 -34.54 5.07 21.18
N THR A 250 -35.25 6.19 21.32
CA THR A 250 -35.41 7.16 20.24
C THR A 250 -34.36 8.25 20.44
N VAL A 251 -33.57 8.48 19.42
CA VAL A 251 -32.43 9.40 19.46
C VAL A 251 -32.64 10.50 18.44
N LYS A 252 -32.44 11.75 18.83
CA LYS A 252 -32.43 12.91 17.94
C LYS A 252 -31.01 13.15 17.45
N ALA A 253 -30.80 13.15 16.13
CA ALA A 253 -29.51 13.41 15.53
C ALA A 253 -29.02 14.82 15.88
N THR A 254 -27.83 14.93 16.49
CA THR A 254 -27.19 16.21 16.83
C THR A 254 -26.09 16.59 15.86
N LYS A 255 -25.58 15.60 15.09
CA LYS A 255 -24.52 15.81 14.11
C LYS A 255 -24.84 15.08 12.80
N SER A 256 -24.30 15.58 11.70
CA SER A 256 -24.33 14.85 10.42
C SER A 256 -23.40 13.64 10.45
N ALA A 257 -23.61 12.67 9.57
CA ALA A 257 -22.76 11.47 9.46
C ALA A 257 -21.27 11.79 9.24
N SER A 258 -20.98 12.90 8.55
CA SER A 258 -19.61 13.37 8.30
C SER A 258 -18.94 14.03 9.52
N ASP A 259 -19.71 14.44 10.53
CA ASP A 259 -19.25 15.21 11.69
C ASP A 259 -19.34 14.46 13.03
N THR A 260 -19.73 13.18 13.00
CA THR A 260 -19.75 12.32 14.19
C THR A 260 -18.39 12.22 14.86
N VAL A 261 -18.35 11.88 16.15
CA VAL A 261 -17.10 11.61 16.89
C VAL A 261 -16.30 10.53 16.18
N LEU A 262 -16.95 9.45 15.75
CA LEU A 262 -16.32 8.37 15.00
C LEU A 262 -15.71 8.88 13.69
N SER A 263 -16.44 9.67 12.89
CA SER A 263 -15.94 10.26 11.63
C SER A 263 -14.75 11.19 11.87
N LYS A 264 -14.70 11.92 12.97
CA LYS A 264 -13.54 12.74 13.36
C LYS A 264 -12.34 11.88 13.73
N ILE A 265 -12.56 10.78 14.47
CA ILE A 265 -11.50 9.81 14.81
C ILE A 265 -10.94 9.21 13.52
N ILE A 266 -11.80 8.75 12.61
CA ILE A 266 -11.42 8.21 11.30
C ILE A 266 -10.59 9.22 10.50
N ARG A 267 -11.04 10.48 10.44
CA ARG A 267 -10.32 11.55 9.73
C ARG A 267 -8.97 11.83 10.38
N MET A 268 -8.90 11.88 11.71
CA MET A 268 -7.63 12.05 12.43
C MET A 268 -6.66 10.90 12.16
N VAL A 269 -7.13 9.66 12.09
CA VAL A 269 -6.31 8.49 11.72
C VAL A 269 -5.87 8.59 10.25
N GLY A 270 -6.76 9.01 9.36
CA GLY A 270 -6.45 9.23 7.93
C GLY A 270 -5.44 10.35 7.70
N ASP A 271 -5.60 11.49 8.38
CA ASP A 271 -4.67 12.63 8.30
C ASP A 271 -3.32 12.29 8.95
N ALA A 272 -3.32 11.48 10.00
CA ALA A 272 -2.12 10.94 10.61
C ALA A 272 -1.32 10.04 9.66
N HIS A 273 -2.01 9.26 8.80
CA HIS A 273 -1.38 8.49 7.72
C HIS A 273 -0.71 9.37 6.66
N SER A 274 -1.15 10.62 6.50
CA SER A 274 -0.53 11.56 5.56
C SER A 274 0.74 12.23 6.12
N ARG A 275 0.94 12.22 7.44
CA ARG A 275 2.16 12.71 8.09
C ARG A 275 3.19 11.58 8.12
N ARG A 276 4.07 11.58 7.11
CA ARG A 276 5.17 10.63 7.03
C ARG A 276 6.05 10.74 8.27
N ALA A 277 6.44 9.59 8.83
CA ALA A 277 7.39 9.51 9.91
C ALA A 277 8.73 10.15 9.52
N GLU A 278 9.49 10.69 10.47
CA GLU A 278 10.80 11.31 10.19
C GLU A 278 11.77 10.31 9.55
N VAL A 279 11.78 9.08 10.02
CA VAL A 279 12.61 7.99 9.46
C VAL A 279 12.24 7.71 8.01
N GLU A 280 10.94 7.69 7.65
CA GLU A 280 10.51 7.50 6.26
C GLU A 280 11.00 8.64 5.35
N GLN A 281 10.96 9.88 5.83
CA GLN A 281 11.50 11.03 5.12
C GLN A 281 13.02 10.95 4.97
N TRP A 282 13.71 10.52 6.04
CA TRP A 282 15.15 10.33 6.03
C TRP A 282 15.57 9.24 5.03
N VAL A 283 14.90 8.07 5.05
CA VAL A 283 15.15 6.98 4.09
C VAL A 283 14.95 7.45 2.65
N THR A 284 13.89 8.23 2.40
CA THR A 284 13.64 8.80 1.07
C THR A 284 14.74 9.78 0.64
N LYS A 285 15.22 10.64 1.55
CA LYS A 285 16.33 11.56 1.28
C LYS A 285 17.64 10.78 1.04
N PHE A 286 17.92 9.78 1.86
CA PHE A 286 19.07 8.90 1.71
C PHE A 286 19.05 8.23 0.33
N ALA A 287 17.96 7.56 -0.03
CA ALA A 287 17.83 6.87 -1.31
C ALA A 287 18.04 7.82 -2.51
N ARG A 288 17.57 9.07 -2.43
CA ARG A 288 17.73 10.07 -3.48
C ARG A 288 19.20 10.45 -3.75
N ILE A 289 20.06 10.37 -2.74
CA ILE A 289 21.49 10.67 -2.87
C ILE A 289 22.26 9.39 -3.18
N TYR A 290 21.96 8.33 -2.46
CA TYR A 290 22.65 7.04 -2.56
C TYR A 290 22.52 6.40 -3.93
N THR A 291 21.31 6.36 -4.51
CA THR A 291 21.06 5.70 -5.81
C THR A 291 21.87 6.31 -6.97
N PRO A 292 21.93 7.64 -7.17
CA PRO A 292 22.80 8.23 -8.20
C PRO A 292 24.29 7.94 -7.98
N ILE A 293 24.74 7.91 -6.73
CA ILE A 293 26.15 7.61 -6.39
C ILE A 293 26.48 6.17 -6.81
N VAL A 294 25.61 5.21 -6.46
CA VAL A 294 25.80 3.80 -6.85
C VAL A 294 25.79 3.64 -8.38
N MET A 295 24.87 4.32 -9.08
CA MET A 295 24.84 4.29 -10.54
C MET A 295 26.14 4.86 -11.16
N MET A 296 26.63 5.97 -10.64
CA MET A 296 27.89 6.56 -11.09
C MET A 296 29.08 5.63 -10.83
N LEU A 297 29.11 5.00 -9.65
CA LEU A 297 30.13 4.02 -9.31
C LEU A 297 30.08 2.79 -10.21
N ALA A 298 28.89 2.29 -10.55
CA ALA A 298 28.71 1.18 -11.47
C ALA A 298 29.24 1.53 -12.87
N VAL A 299 28.93 2.73 -13.38
CA VAL A 299 29.48 3.22 -14.67
C VAL A 299 31.00 3.33 -14.60
N LEU A 300 31.54 3.83 -13.49
CA LEU A 300 32.99 3.92 -13.30
C LEU A 300 33.65 2.53 -13.33
N ILE A 301 33.08 1.54 -12.64
CA ILE A 301 33.56 0.15 -12.63
C ILE A 301 33.44 -0.50 -14.02
N ALA A 302 32.38 -0.22 -14.76
CA ALA A 302 32.20 -0.75 -16.09
C ALA A 302 33.24 -0.21 -17.10
N VAL A 303 33.67 1.04 -16.93
CA VAL A 303 34.43 1.78 -17.96
C VAL A 303 35.91 1.95 -17.56
N ALA A 304 36.22 2.34 -16.34
CA ALA A 304 37.58 2.72 -15.97
C ALA A 304 38.58 1.55 -16.01
N PRO A 305 38.29 0.34 -15.46
CA PRO A 305 39.28 -0.74 -15.52
C PRO A 305 39.56 -1.27 -16.94
N PRO A 306 38.58 -1.46 -17.85
CA PRO A 306 38.86 -1.85 -19.21
C PRO A 306 39.73 -0.82 -19.97
N LEU A 307 39.53 0.47 -19.74
CA LEU A 307 40.27 1.54 -20.37
C LEU A 307 41.69 1.69 -19.83
N LEU A 308 41.86 1.55 -18.49
CA LEU A 308 43.14 1.81 -17.83
C LEU A 308 44.05 0.59 -17.78
N PHE A 309 43.46 -0.63 -17.69
CA PHE A 309 44.21 -1.88 -17.45
C PHE A 309 44.02 -2.92 -18.56
N ALA A 310 43.46 -2.52 -19.72
CA ALA A 310 43.14 -3.42 -20.85
C ALA A 310 42.34 -4.67 -20.41
N GLY A 311 41.44 -4.54 -19.42
CA GLY A 311 40.64 -5.61 -18.90
C GLY A 311 39.51 -6.04 -19.85
N ALA A 312 39.01 -7.26 -19.70
CA ALA A 312 37.88 -7.76 -20.47
C ALA A 312 36.60 -6.96 -20.16
N TRP A 313 36.03 -6.31 -21.18
CA TRP A 313 34.81 -5.50 -21.05
C TRP A 313 33.63 -6.27 -20.41
N ASN A 314 33.43 -7.52 -20.84
CA ASN A 314 32.31 -8.34 -20.32
C ASN A 314 32.41 -8.57 -18.82
N TYR A 315 33.60 -8.85 -18.29
CA TYR A 315 33.83 -9.06 -16.86
C TYR A 315 33.51 -7.81 -16.02
N TRP A 316 34.03 -6.64 -16.46
CA TRP A 316 33.79 -5.41 -15.71
C TRP A 316 32.37 -4.87 -15.84
N PHE A 317 31.75 -5.08 -17.02
CA PHE A 317 30.34 -4.75 -17.19
C PHE A 317 29.45 -5.64 -16.33
N TYR A 318 29.71 -6.95 -16.30
CA TYR A 318 29.02 -7.88 -15.39
C TYR A 318 29.21 -7.47 -13.90
N SER A 319 30.43 -7.16 -13.48
CA SER A 319 30.73 -6.71 -12.11
C SER A 319 29.97 -5.42 -11.74
N ALA A 320 29.83 -4.51 -12.69
CA ALA A 320 29.02 -3.29 -12.49
C ALA A 320 27.53 -3.59 -12.31
N LEU A 321 26.97 -4.55 -13.08
CA LEU A 321 25.59 -4.98 -12.93
C LEU A 321 25.35 -5.66 -11.57
N VAL A 322 26.28 -6.53 -11.16
CA VAL A 322 26.24 -7.16 -9.84
C VAL A 322 26.26 -6.11 -8.72
N LEU A 323 27.12 -5.06 -8.86
CA LEU A 323 27.12 -3.96 -7.91
C LEU A 323 25.74 -3.27 -7.84
N LEU A 324 25.08 -3.00 -8.97
CA LEU A 324 23.75 -2.36 -8.99
C LEU A 324 22.71 -3.18 -8.22
N VAL A 325 22.74 -4.50 -8.38
CA VAL A 325 21.79 -5.41 -7.70
C VAL A 325 22.07 -5.48 -6.19
N ILE A 326 23.34 -5.68 -5.79
CA ILE A 326 23.71 -5.82 -4.38
C ILE A 326 23.55 -4.50 -3.61
N ALA A 327 23.85 -3.38 -4.24
CA ALA A 327 23.74 -2.07 -3.63
C ALA A 327 22.29 -1.55 -3.52
N CYS A 328 21.27 -2.33 -3.93
CA CYS A 328 19.87 -1.93 -3.74
C CYS A 328 19.51 -1.91 -2.25
N PRO A 329 19.14 -0.76 -1.66
CA PRO A 329 18.69 -0.69 -0.26
C PRO A 329 17.23 -1.14 -0.09
N CYS A 330 16.82 -2.18 -0.82
CA CYS A 330 15.42 -2.61 -0.92
C CYS A 330 14.82 -2.94 0.44
N ALA A 331 15.55 -3.65 1.29
CA ALA A 331 15.10 -4.02 2.65
C ALA A 331 14.88 -2.78 3.54
N LEU A 332 15.76 -1.78 3.45
CA LEU A 332 15.65 -0.55 4.24
C LEU A 332 14.40 0.26 3.85
N VAL A 333 14.14 0.38 2.55
CA VAL A 333 12.98 1.12 2.02
C VAL A 333 11.66 0.45 2.40
N ILE A 334 11.62 -0.89 2.43
CA ILE A 334 10.43 -1.67 2.73
C ILE A 334 10.15 -1.75 4.24
N SER A 335 11.20 -1.91 5.07
CA SER A 335 11.04 -2.18 6.50
C SER A 335 10.35 -1.04 7.25
N THR A 336 10.66 0.21 6.91
CA THR A 336 10.14 1.40 7.62
C THR A 336 8.62 1.54 7.52
N PRO A 337 7.99 1.60 6.33
CA PRO A 337 6.54 1.73 6.24
C PRO A 337 5.81 0.50 6.81
N VAL A 338 6.36 -0.70 6.64
CA VAL A 338 5.76 -1.94 7.17
C VAL A 338 5.75 -1.92 8.70
N SER A 339 6.86 -1.54 9.35
CA SER A 339 6.96 -1.46 10.81
C SER A 339 6.00 -0.44 11.41
N ILE A 340 5.90 0.75 10.79
CA ILE A 340 4.98 1.81 11.25
C ILE A 340 3.52 1.34 11.14
N VAL A 341 3.13 0.79 10.00
CA VAL A 341 1.74 0.33 9.80
C VAL A 341 1.42 -0.86 10.71
N ALA A 342 2.37 -1.78 10.94
CA ALA A 342 2.20 -2.90 11.87
C ALA A 342 2.04 -2.41 13.33
N SER A 343 2.82 -1.42 13.76
CA SER A 343 2.73 -0.83 15.09
C SER A 343 1.40 -0.10 15.29
N LEU A 344 0.95 0.69 14.30
CA LEU A 344 -0.36 1.35 14.33
C LEU A 344 -1.50 0.35 14.42
N ALA A 345 -1.44 -0.72 13.63
CA ALA A 345 -2.45 -1.78 13.65
C ALA A 345 -2.47 -2.55 14.98
N ALA A 346 -1.29 -2.83 15.56
CA ALA A 346 -1.20 -3.48 16.87
C ALA A 346 -1.75 -2.59 17.99
N SER A 347 -1.40 -1.31 18.00
CA SER A 347 -1.91 -0.33 18.97
C SER A 347 -3.43 -0.18 18.89
N ALA A 348 -3.97 -0.03 17.68
CA ALA A 348 -5.40 0.09 17.44
C ALA A 348 -6.18 -1.15 17.94
N ARG A 349 -5.63 -2.36 17.74
CA ARG A 349 -6.23 -3.61 18.26
C ARG A 349 -6.28 -3.68 19.76
N ASN A 350 -5.40 -2.98 20.46
CA ASN A 350 -5.36 -2.87 21.91
C ASN A 350 -6.06 -1.61 22.44
N GLY A 351 -6.91 -0.96 21.65
CA GLY A 351 -7.68 0.22 22.04
C GLY A 351 -6.84 1.52 22.12
N VAL A 352 -5.57 1.49 21.72
CA VAL A 352 -4.71 2.67 21.73
C VAL A 352 -4.66 3.31 20.34
N LEU A 353 -5.22 4.51 20.24
CA LEU A 353 -5.26 5.26 18.99
C LEU A 353 -4.03 6.19 18.89
N ILE A 354 -3.13 5.90 17.93
CA ILE A 354 -1.92 6.71 17.70
C ILE A 354 -2.14 7.61 16.49
N LYS A 355 -1.86 8.91 16.64
CA LYS A 355 -2.08 9.96 15.63
C LYS A 355 -1.09 9.93 14.44
N GLY A 356 -0.47 8.78 14.13
CA GLY A 356 0.37 8.59 12.94
C GLY A 356 1.79 8.12 13.21
N GLY A 357 2.52 7.81 12.12
CA GLY A 357 3.86 7.26 12.20
C GLY A 357 4.86 8.08 13.00
N ALA A 358 4.76 9.40 12.94
CA ALA A 358 5.62 10.30 13.72
C ALA A 358 5.49 10.10 15.24
N TYR A 359 4.32 9.66 15.71
CA TYR A 359 4.08 9.40 17.14
C TYR A 359 4.40 7.95 17.56
N VAL A 360 4.65 7.06 16.61
CA VAL A 360 5.15 5.71 16.86
C VAL A 360 6.67 5.75 17.15
N GLU A 361 7.38 6.70 16.55
CA GLU A 361 8.83 6.88 16.67
C GLU A 361 9.22 7.71 17.90
N ALA A 362 8.35 8.59 18.36
CA ALA A 362 8.59 9.39 19.57
C ALA A 362 8.04 8.62 20.79
N PRO A 363 8.90 8.19 21.73
CA PRO A 363 8.48 7.57 22.98
C PRO A 363 7.76 8.57 23.89
#